data_964130ba0d3f2a30ade86502bdd38450
#
_entry.id   964130ba0d3f2a30ade86502bdd38450
#
_cell.length_a   1.000
_cell.length_b   1.000
_cell.length_c   1.000
_cell.angle_alpha   90.00
_cell.angle_beta   90.00
_cell.angle_gamma   90.00
#
_symmetry.space_group_name_H-M   'P 1'
#
loop_
_entity.id
_entity.type
_entity.pdbx_description
1 polymer ?
#
loop_
_entity_poly.entity_id
_entity_poly.type
_entity_poly.pdbx_seq_one_letter_code
_entity_poly.pdbx_strand_id
1 'polypeptide(L)'
;MRSHPTGAASRRSVEAAVTVDIPAHMHPSRSFQGLILTLHNYWADYGCVVLQPYDMEVGAGTFHPATTLRALGPKRWNAAYVQPSRRPKDGRYGENPNRLQHYYQYQVILKPNPPNLQELYLGSLAAIGVDPLLHDIRFVEDDWESPTLGAWGLGWECWCDGMEVSQFTYFQQVCGIECAPVAGELTYGLERLAMYVQGVDNVYDLNFNGRDGADKVTYGDVFLQAEQEYSRHNFEFANTAMLLRHFEDAEAECKALLEAGAPFSPLEGEMPAKRAEGVASEGTASRTSSRLKTWLALMHWS
;
A
#
# COMPACT_ATOMS: atom_id res chain seq x y z
N MET A 1 9.18 -18.18 58.31
CA MET A 1 7.91 -17.62 57.86
C MET A 1 8.15 -16.19 57.35
N ARG A 2 8.20 -16.00 56.06
CA ARG A 2 8.20 -14.66 55.39
C ARG A 2 7.10 -14.71 54.35
N SER A 3 6.08 -13.89 54.54
CA SER A 3 4.93 -13.72 53.70
C SER A 3 5.27 -12.94 52.43
N HIS A 4 4.95 -13.49 51.26
CA HIS A 4 4.97 -12.76 49.99
C HIS A 4 3.70 -11.93 49.85
N PRO A 5 3.79 -10.69 49.38
CA PRO A 5 2.60 -9.93 48.98
C PRO A 5 2.17 -10.32 47.55
N THR A 6 0.95 -10.76 47.40
CA THR A 6 0.25 -10.96 46.14
C THR A 6 -0.03 -9.58 45.51
N GLY A 7 0.66 -9.27 44.44
CA GLY A 7 0.40 -8.09 43.63
C GLY A 7 -0.92 -8.26 42.85
N ALA A 8 -1.92 -7.50 43.22
CA ALA A 8 -3.15 -7.35 42.45
C ALA A 8 -2.86 -6.61 41.14
N ALA A 9 -2.99 -7.33 40.02
CA ALA A 9 -2.98 -6.70 38.70
C ALA A 9 -4.23 -5.80 38.57
N SER A 10 -3.99 -4.50 38.55
CA SER A 10 -5.01 -3.50 38.24
C SER A 10 -5.58 -3.76 36.86
N ARG A 11 -6.84 -4.18 36.81
CA ARG A 11 -7.67 -4.15 35.59
C ARG A 11 -7.87 -2.67 35.27
N ARG A 12 -7.12 -2.16 34.28
CA ARG A 12 -7.49 -0.89 33.67
C ARG A 12 -8.87 -1.06 33.06
N SER A 13 -9.83 -0.32 33.57
CA SER A 13 -11.13 -0.12 32.98
C SER A 13 -10.94 0.30 31.52
N VAL A 14 -11.60 -0.41 30.60
CA VAL A 14 -11.76 0.00 29.22
C VAL A 14 -12.53 1.32 29.29
N GLU A 15 -11.82 2.45 29.17
CA GLU A 15 -12.44 3.74 28.98
C GLU A 15 -13.31 3.66 27.74
N ALA A 16 -14.57 4.08 27.89
CA ALA A 16 -15.54 4.12 26.80
C ALA A 16 -14.90 4.82 25.59
N ALA A 17 -14.82 4.12 24.48
CA ALA A 17 -14.39 4.71 23.23
C ALA A 17 -15.21 5.96 22.99
N VAL A 18 -14.56 7.10 22.86
CA VAL A 18 -15.21 8.32 22.38
C VAL A 18 -15.71 8.00 20.99
N THR A 19 -16.99 7.71 20.86
CA THR A 19 -17.65 7.59 19.56
C THR A 19 -17.62 8.98 18.95
N VAL A 20 -16.63 9.25 18.12
CA VAL A 20 -16.62 10.43 17.26
C VAL A 20 -17.85 10.28 16.37
N ASP A 21 -18.83 11.15 16.56
CA ASP A 21 -20.05 11.16 15.75
C ASP A 21 -19.65 11.55 14.32
N ILE A 22 -19.48 10.55 13.46
CA ILE A 22 -19.07 10.76 12.07
C ILE A 22 -20.26 11.41 11.37
N PRO A 23 -20.11 12.61 10.78
CA PRO A 23 -21.18 13.23 10.03
C PRO A 23 -21.75 12.28 8.97
N ALA A 24 -23.07 12.20 8.83
CA ALA A 24 -23.74 11.23 7.96
C ALA A 24 -23.18 11.21 6.51
N HIS A 25 -22.76 12.35 5.98
CA HIS A 25 -22.16 12.42 4.66
C HIS A 25 -20.71 11.88 4.61
N MET A 26 -20.06 11.68 5.75
CA MET A 26 -18.72 11.08 5.86
C MET A 26 -18.76 9.60 6.23
N HIS A 27 -19.95 9.01 6.33
CA HIS A 27 -20.06 7.57 6.57
C HIS A 27 -19.51 6.79 5.35
N PRO A 28 -18.72 5.71 5.53
CA PRO A 28 -18.13 4.92 4.43
C PRO A 28 -19.15 4.45 3.39
N SER A 29 -20.37 4.05 3.83
CA SER A 29 -21.44 3.63 2.91
C SER A 29 -22.01 4.74 2.02
N ARG A 30 -21.60 5.97 2.24
CA ARG A 30 -22.06 7.13 1.47
C ARG A 30 -20.94 7.91 0.79
N SER A 31 -19.69 7.72 1.22
CA SER A 31 -18.59 8.59 0.83
C SER A 31 -17.30 7.82 0.64
N PHE A 32 -16.71 7.95 -0.56
CA PHE A 32 -15.38 7.42 -0.84
C PHE A 32 -14.31 8.06 0.07
N GLN A 33 -14.38 9.39 0.24
CA GLN A 33 -13.45 10.06 1.17
C GLN A 33 -13.69 9.66 2.62
N GLY A 34 -14.94 9.37 3.00
CA GLY A 34 -15.28 8.87 4.34
C GLY A 34 -14.70 7.48 4.61
N LEU A 35 -14.69 6.61 3.61
CA LEU A 35 -14.03 5.31 3.69
C LEU A 35 -12.54 5.46 3.98
N ILE A 36 -11.84 6.34 3.28
CA ILE A 36 -10.41 6.63 3.51
C ILE A 36 -10.17 7.12 4.94
N LEU A 37 -10.98 8.09 5.41
CA LEU A 37 -10.84 8.65 6.76
C LEU A 37 -11.12 7.61 7.85
N THR A 38 -12.07 6.71 7.61
CA THR A 38 -12.36 5.61 8.54
C THR A 38 -11.18 4.65 8.66
N LEU A 39 -10.56 4.28 7.54
CA LEU A 39 -9.33 3.46 7.57
C LEU A 39 -8.17 4.20 8.23
N HIS A 40 -8.00 5.50 7.99
CA HIS A 40 -7.00 6.30 8.67
C HIS A 40 -7.17 6.28 10.19
N ASN A 41 -8.39 6.49 10.68
CA ASN A 41 -8.68 6.45 12.11
C ASN A 41 -8.42 5.06 12.69
N TYR A 42 -8.92 4.00 12.04
CA TYR A 42 -8.71 2.62 12.49
C TYR A 42 -7.24 2.26 12.67
N TRP A 43 -6.41 2.57 11.67
CA TRP A 43 -4.98 2.24 11.71
C TRP A 43 -4.18 3.19 12.60
N ALA A 44 -4.59 4.46 12.72
CA ALA A 44 -4.02 5.39 13.68
C ALA A 44 -4.27 4.94 15.13
N ASP A 45 -5.48 4.49 15.45
CA ASP A 45 -5.83 3.96 16.77
C ASP A 45 -5.06 2.68 17.10
N TYR A 46 -4.76 1.84 16.11
CA TYR A 46 -3.86 0.71 16.26
C TYR A 46 -2.41 1.12 16.55
N GLY A 47 -2.02 2.33 16.19
CA GLY A 47 -0.68 2.88 16.41
C GLY A 47 0.17 2.99 15.15
N CYS A 48 -0.43 2.99 13.98
CA CYS A 48 0.25 3.33 12.74
C CYS A 48 0.46 4.84 12.62
N VAL A 49 1.61 5.23 12.08
CA VAL A 49 1.81 6.60 11.59
C VAL A 49 1.02 6.77 10.30
N VAL A 50 0.05 7.68 10.27
CA VAL A 50 -0.66 8.02 9.04
C VAL A 50 0.20 8.98 8.24
N LEU A 51 0.73 8.51 7.12
CA LEU A 51 1.61 9.29 6.27
C LEU A 51 0.83 10.10 5.24
N GLN A 52 1.41 11.23 4.86
CA GLN A 52 1.06 11.97 3.64
C GLN A 52 2.20 11.69 2.64
N PRO A 53 2.11 10.62 1.83
CA PRO A 53 3.18 10.24 0.94
C PRO A 53 3.32 11.27 -0.19
N TYR A 54 4.55 11.50 -0.63
CA TYR A 54 4.75 12.19 -1.90
C TYR A 54 4.31 11.29 -3.06
N ASP A 55 3.85 11.90 -4.12
CA ASP A 55 3.35 11.17 -5.28
C ASP A 55 4.50 10.52 -6.05
N MET A 56 4.38 9.23 -6.31
CA MET A 56 5.31 8.43 -7.09
C MET A 56 4.54 7.66 -8.16
N GLU A 57 5.10 7.56 -9.36
CA GLU A 57 4.51 6.76 -10.44
C GLU A 57 4.78 5.26 -10.24
N VAL A 58 4.12 4.66 -9.27
CA VAL A 58 4.24 3.24 -8.94
C VAL A 58 2.98 2.47 -9.31
N GLY A 59 3.15 1.20 -9.71
CA GLY A 59 2.03 0.31 -10.04
C GLY A 59 1.37 -0.32 -8.82
N ALA A 60 1.97 -0.19 -7.64
CA ALA A 60 1.42 -0.66 -6.37
C ALA A 60 2.03 0.12 -5.20
N GLY A 61 1.25 0.27 -4.12
CA GLY A 61 1.71 0.91 -2.89
C GLY A 61 2.92 0.21 -2.26
N THR A 62 3.08 -1.08 -2.51
CA THR A 62 4.24 -1.88 -2.15
C THR A 62 5.56 -1.25 -2.60
N PHE A 63 5.59 -0.60 -3.76
CA PHE A 63 6.80 0.01 -4.31
C PHE A 63 7.18 1.34 -3.66
N HIS A 64 6.28 1.98 -2.90
CA HIS A 64 6.61 3.21 -2.19
C HIS A 64 7.67 2.95 -1.11
N PRO A 65 8.69 3.83 -0.93
CA PRO A 65 9.76 3.66 0.07
C PRO A 65 9.26 3.44 1.50
N ALA A 66 8.13 4.05 1.86
CA ALA A 66 7.51 3.87 3.17
C ALA A 66 7.11 2.41 3.46
N THR A 67 6.90 1.59 2.43
CA THR A 67 6.68 0.15 2.54
C THR A 67 7.96 -0.62 2.23
N THR A 68 8.45 -0.56 0.99
CA THR A 68 9.54 -1.43 0.52
C THR A 68 10.83 -1.25 1.32
N LEU A 69 11.34 -0.02 1.44
CA LEU A 69 12.60 0.23 2.15
C LEU A 69 12.43 0.07 3.65
N ARG A 70 11.26 0.38 4.17
CA ARG A 70 10.97 0.23 5.60
C ARG A 70 10.70 -1.21 6.02
N ALA A 71 10.45 -2.12 5.09
CA ALA A 71 10.45 -3.57 5.35
C ALA A 71 11.83 -4.09 5.77
N LEU A 72 12.91 -3.44 5.32
CA LEU A 72 14.29 -3.78 5.65
C LEU A 72 14.73 -3.27 7.04
N GLY A 73 15.77 -3.90 7.57
CA GLY A 73 16.41 -3.53 8.84
C GLY A 73 15.60 -3.92 10.09
N PRO A 74 16.20 -3.80 11.28
CA PRO A 74 15.62 -4.27 12.53
C PRO A 74 14.63 -3.31 13.17
N LYS A 75 14.54 -2.06 12.68
CA LYS A 75 13.76 -1.00 13.32
C LYS A 75 12.27 -1.22 13.15
N ARG A 76 11.53 -1.12 14.25
CA ARG A 76 10.07 -1.18 14.24
C ARG A 76 9.48 -0.07 13.37
N TRP A 77 8.48 -0.42 12.56
CA TRP A 77 7.79 0.52 11.68
C TRP A 77 6.34 0.11 11.45
N ASN A 78 5.40 0.97 11.83
CA ASN A 78 3.98 0.79 11.54
C ASN A 78 3.49 2.07 10.85
N ALA A 79 3.00 1.94 9.64
CA ALA A 79 2.51 3.07 8.86
C ALA A 79 1.30 2.70 8.02
N ALA A 80 0.46 3.70 7.75
CA ALA A 80 -0.68 3.58 6.87
C ALA A 80 -0.81 4.84 6.00
N TYR A 81 -1.19 4.69 4.74
CA TYR A 81 -1.33 5.81 3.80
C TYR A 81 -2.11 5.42 2.55
N VAL A 82 -2.59 6.41 1.82
CA VAL A 82 -3.18 6.21 0.49
C VAL A 82 -2.10 6.40 -0.56
N GLN A 83 -1.92 5.41 -1.43
CA GLN A 83 -1.00 5.47 -2.56
C GLN A 83 -1.77 5.51 -3.86
N PRO A 84 -1.68 6.59 -4.63
CA PRO A 84 -2.11 6.59 -6.02
C PRO A 84 -1.27 5.57 -6.81
N SER A 85 -1.92 4.60 -7.43
CA SER A 85 -1.25 3.56 -8.20
C SER A 85 -1.59 3.72 -9.68
N ARG A 86 -0.58 3.54 -10.54
CA ARG A 86 -0.70 3.72 -11.99
C ARG A 86 -0.32 2.44 -12.70
N ARG A 87 -1.24 1.93 -13.53
CA ARG A 87 -1.05 0.74 -14.38
C ARG A 87 -1.46 1.09 -15.81
N PRO A 88 -0.59 1.74 -16.59
CA PRO A 88 -0.94 2.23 -17.94
C PRO A 88 -1.54 1.17 -18.85
N LYS A 89 -1.08 -0.09 -18.74
CA LYS A 89 -1.62 -1.23 -19.49
C LYS A 89 -3.10 -1.56 -19.20
N ASP A 90 -3.61 -1.10 -18.05
CA ASP A 90 -4.99 -1.34 -17.62
C ASP A 90 -5.96 -0.24 -18.07
N GLY A 91 -5.49 0.77 -18.78
CA GLY A 91 -6.35 1.81 -19.39
C GLY A 91 -7.44 1.20 -20.27
N ARG A 92 -8.66 1.70 -20.12
CA ARG A 92 -9.85 1.26 -20.88
C ARG A 92 -10.72 2.44 -21.27
N TYR A 93 -10.13 3.63 -21.41
CA TYR A 93 -10.84 4.85 -21.83
C TYR A 93 -12.03 5.24 -20.93
N GLY A 94 -12.06 4.76 -19.68
CA GLY A 94 -13.20 4.96 -18.79
C GLY A 94 -14.43 4.12 -19.11
N GLU A 95 -14.32 3.13 -20.01
CA GLU A 95 -15.45 2.29 -20.45
C GLU A 95 -15.63 1.03 -19.59
N ASN A 96 -14.63 0.66 -18.76
CA ASN A 96 -14.73 -0.50 -17.90
C ASN A 96 -15.19 -0.09 -16.49
N PRO A 97 -16.20 -0.77 -15.90
CA PRO A 97 -16.79 -0.35 -14.63
C PRO A 97 -15.91 -0.56 -13.39
N ASN A 98 -14.87 -1.39 -13.49
CA ASN A 98 -14.04 -1.75 -12.31
C ASN A 98 -12.53 -1.87 -12.60
N ARG A 99 -12.08 -1.54 -13.82
CA ARG A 99 -10.67 -1.55 -14.21
C ARG A 99 -10.24 -0.17 -14.66
N LEU A 100 -9.27 0.38 -13.95
CA LEU A 100 -8.72 1.72 -14.12
C LEU A 100 -7.22 1.63 -14.28
N GLN A 101 -6.63 2.55 -15.05
CA GLN A 101 -5.19 2.70 -15.09
C GLN A 101 -4.63 3.50 -13.90
N HIS A 102 -5.45 4.35 -13.29
CA HIS A 102 -5.14 5.11 -12.09
C HIS A 102 -6.20 4.84 -11.03
N TYR A 103 -5.79 4.39 -9.84
CA TYR A 103 -6.68 4.08 -8.73
C TYR A 103 -5.94 4.23 -7.41
N TYR A 104 -6.66 4.22 -6.30
CA TYR A 104 -6.08 4.35 -4.97
C TYR A 104 -5.95 3.01 -4.27
N GLN A 105 -4.77 2.77 -3.72
CA GLN A 105 -4.55 1.69 -2.77
C GLN A 105 -4.38 2.27 -1.36
N TYR A 106 -5.08 1.68 -0.39
CA TYR A 106 -4.79 1.95 1.00
C TYR A 106 -3.72 0.96 1.47
N GLN A 107 -2.59 1.49 1.86
CA GLN A 107 -1.39 0.74 2.18
C GLN A 107 -1.15 0.73 3.68
N VAL A 108 -0.88 -0.44 4.24
CA VAL A 108 -0.49 -0.61 5.64
C VAL A 108 0.75 -1.48 5.70
N ILE A 109 1.72 -1.10 6.52
CA ILE A 109 2.88 -1.92 6.83
C ILE A 109 3.07 -2.00 8.35
N LEU A 110 3.21 -3.22 8.86
CA LEU A 110 3.43 -3.51 10.27
C LEU A 110 4.72 -4.32 10.42
N LYS A 111 5.73 -3.73 11.03
CA LYS A 111 7.02 -4.39 11.30
C LYS A 111 7.40 -4.27 12.78
N PRO A 112 7.57 -5.38 13.51
CA PRO A 112 7.37 -6.75 13.06
C PRO A 112 5.91 -7.06 12.75
N ASN A 113 5.68 -8.08 11.89
CA ASN A 113 4.36 -8.58 11.61
C ASN A 113 3.66 -9.04 12.90
N PRO A 114 2.45 -8.54 13.21
CA PRO A 114 1.68 -9.04 14.35
C PRO A 114 1.09 -10.43 14.04
N PRO A 115 0.97 -11.33 15.04
CA PRO A 115 0.46 -12.67 14.83
C PRO A 115 -1.02 -12.72 14.41
N ASN A 116 -1.78 -11.66 14.67
CA ASN A 116 -3.21 -11.51 14.40
C ASN A 116 -3.52 -10.55 13.25
N LEU A 117 -2.65 -10.46 12.23
CA LEU A 117 -2.82 -9.52 11.11
C LEU A 117 -4.13 -9.71 10.37
N GLN A 118 -4.58 -10.95 10.17
CA GLN A 118 -5.87 -11.24 9.52
C GLN A 118 -7.06 -10.75 10.35
N GLU A 119 -7.02 -10.90 11.67
CA GLU A 119 -8.07 -10.40 12.57
C GLU A 119 -8.13 -8.87 12.56
N LEU A 120 -6.98 -8.20 12.56
CA LEU A 120 -6.89 -6.74 12.44
C LEU A 120 -7.49 -6.26 11.10
N TYR A 121 -7.18 -6.96 10.02
CA TYR A 121 -7.76 -6.67 8.71
C TYR A 121 -9.28 -6.82 8.71
N LEU A 122 -9.81 -7.94 9.20
CA LEU A 122 -11.26 -8.16 9.31
C LEU A 122 -11.94 -7.09 10.18
N GLY A 123 -11.28 -6.66 11.26
CA GLY A 123 -11.74 -5.52 12.07
C GLY A 123 -11.80 -4.22 11.28
N SER A 124 -10.83 -3.97 10.38
CA SER A 124 -10.85 -2.80 9.52
C SER A 124 -11.96 -2.85 8.47
N LEU A 125 -12.27 -4.04 7.93
CA LEU A 125 -13.41 -4.23 7.03
C LEU A 125 -14.74 -3.93 7.74
N ALA A 126 -14.92 -4.44 8.96
CA ALA A 126 -16.09 -4.15 9.76
C ALA A 126 -16.24 -2.64 10.05
N ALA A 127 -15.12 -1.94 10.30
CA ALA A 127 -15.12 -0.50 10.53
C ALA A 127 -15.61 0.31 9.32
N ILE A 128 -15.36 -0.16 8.10
CA ILE A 128 -15.85 0.50 6.88
C ILE A 128 -17.24 0.01 6.44
N GLY A 129 -17.85 -0.93 7.19
CA GLY A 129 -19.20 -1.41 6.94
C GLY A 129 -19.30 -2.71 6.13
N VAL A 130 -18.19 -3.41 5.88
CA VAL A 130 -18.20 -4.78 5.33
C VAL A 130 -18.32 -5.77 6.48
N ASP A 131 -19.51 -6.31 6.68
CA ASP A 131 -19.77 -7.30 7.73
C ASP A 131 -19.38 -8.71 7.23
N PRO A 132 -18.39 -9.37 7.83
CA PRO A 132 -17.99 -10.73 7.45
C PRO A 132 -19.10 -11.79 7.63
N LEU A 133 -20.16 -11.47 8.36
CA LEU A 133 -21.33 -12.36 8.51
C LEU A 133 -22.30 -12.25 7.33
N LEU A 134 -22.25 -11.18 6.56
CA LEU A 134 -23.12 -10.90 5.41
C LEU A 134 -22.42 -11.10 4.07
N HIS A 135 -21.09 -11.10 4.06
CA HIS A 135 -20.25 -11.23 2.87
C HIS A 135 -19.40 -12.50 2.91
N ASP A 136 -19.21 -13.14 1.76
CA ASP A 136 -18.31 -14.29 1.63
C ASP A 136 -16.85 -13.78 1.55
N ILE A 137 -16.18 -13.74 2.70
CA ILE A 137 -14.79 -13.34 2.80
C ILE A 137 -13.90 -14.58 2.76
N ARG A 138 -12.98 -14.62 1.78
CA ARG A 138 -12.05 -15.74 1.60
C ARG A 138 -10.62 -15.23 1.53
N PHE A 139 -9.73 -15.94 2.21
CA PHE A 139 -8.28 -15.79 2.07
C PHE A 139 -7.79 -16.90 1.16
N VAL A 140 -7.24 -16.52 0.00
CA VAL A 140 -6.67 -17.42 -1.00
C VAL A 140 -5.17 -17.24 -0.98
N GLU A 141 -4.42 -18.33 -0.86
CA GLU A 141 -2.96 -18.29 -0.84
C GLU A 141 -2.44 -17.73 -2.16
N ASP A 142 -1.63 -16.70 -2.08
CA ASP A 142 -0.98 -16.02 -3.21
C ASP A 142 0.38 -15.46 -2.78
N ASP A 143 1.44 -16.11 -3.18
CA ASP A 143 2.80 -15.67 -2.93
C ASP A 143 3.17 -14.55 -3.89
N TRP A 144 3.47 -13.39 -3.32
CA TRP A 144 3.84 -12.23 -4.10
C TRP A 144 5.33 -12.20 -4.42
N GLU A 145 5.68 -11.89 -5.67
CA GLU A 145 7.06 -11.65 -6.06
C GLU A 145 7.20 -10.47 -7.03
N SER A 146 8.34 -9.80 -6.94
CA SER A 146 8.78 -8.79 -7.90
C SER A 146 10.24 -9.03 -8.26
N PRO A 147 10.51 -9.69 -9.40
CA PRO A 147 11.87 -9.91 -9.87
C PRO A 147 12.67 -8.62 -10.06
N THR A 148 12.00 -7.54 -10.47
CA THR A 148 12.62 -6.21 -10.65
C THR A 148 13.18 -5.66 -9.33
N LEU A 149 12.43 -5.79 -8.26
CA LEU A 149 12.86 -5.37 -6.92
C LEU A 149 13.77 -6.40 -6.23
N GLY A 150 13.87 -7.63 -6.73
CA GLY A 150 14.47 -8.73 -5.99
C GLY A 150 13.74 -8.98 -4.66
N ALA A 151 12.42 -8.85 -4.69
CA ALA A 151 11.57 -8.95 -3.52
C ALA A 151 10.56 -10.08 -3.68
N TRP A 152 10.22 -10.73 -2.56
CA TRP A 152 9.15 -11.70 -2.50
C TRP A 152 8.62 -11.84 -1.06
N GLY A 153 7.41 -12.37 -0.93
CA GLY A 153 6.78 -12.65 0.34
C GLY A 153 5.67 -13.68 0.21
N LEU A 154 5.42 -14.40 1.30
CA LEU A 154 4.24 -15.23 1.43
C LEU A 154 3.00 -14.33 1.50
N GLY A 155 1.87 -14.79 1.02
CA GLY A 155 0.72 -13.91 0.98
C GLY A 155 -0.63 -14.55 0.84
N TRP A 156 -1.63 -13.68 0.88
CA TRP A 156 -3.03 -13.99 0.68
C TRP A 156 -3.68 -12.92 -0.17
N GLU A 157 -4.47 -13.33 -1.15
CA GLU A 157 -5.52 -12.47 -1.68
C GLU A 157 -6.74 -12.56 -0.76
N CYS A 158 -7.33 -11.43 -0.41
CA CYS A 158 -8.63 -11.40 0.25
C CYS A 158 -9.72 -11.13 -0.78
N TRP A 159 -10.64 -12.06 -0.91
CA TRP A 159 -11.78 -12.01 -1.81
C TRP A 159 -13.05 -11.71 -1.02
N CYS A 160 -13.85 -10.80 -1.53
CA CYS A 160 -15.18 -10.47 -1.03
C CYS A 160 -16.21 -10.78 -2.13
N ASP A 161 -17.15 -11.68 -1.86
CA ASP A 161 -18.22 -12.09 -2.79
C ASP A 161 -17.70 -12.43 -4.21
N GLY A 162 -16.54 -13.05 -4.29
CA GLY A 162 -15.94 -13.49 -5.55
C GLY A 162 -15.08 -12.45 -6.29
N MET A 163 -14.79 -11.29 -5.68
CA MET A 163 -13.85 -10.30 -6.20
C MET A 163 -12.71 -10.07 -5.21
N GLU A 164 -11.46 -10.08 -5.68
CA GLU A 164 -10.31 -9.66 -4.90
C GLU A 164 -10.42 -8.19 -4.51
N VAL A 165 -10.35 -7.89 -3.21
CA VAL A 165 -10.45 -6.54 -2.65
C VAL A 165 -9.19 -6.08 -1.94
N SER A 166 -8.34 -7.01 -1.50
CA SER A 166 -7.10 -6.69 -0.80
C SER A 166 -6.08 -7.80 -0.96
N GLN A 167 -4.81 -7.45 -0.78
CA GLN A 167 -3.70 -8.38 -0.75
C GLN A 167 -2.89 -8.23 0.53
N PHE A 168 -2.40 -9.36 1.06
CA PHE A 168 -1.45 -9.44 2.15
C PHE A 168 -0.09 -9.86 1.61
N THR A 169 0.98 -9.31 2.17
CA THR A 169 2.34 -9.74 1.87
C THR A 169 3.16 -9.80 3.15
N TYR A 170 3.68 -10.97 3.48
CA TYR A 170 4.65 -11.17 4.55
C TYR A 170 6.04 -11.17 3.94
N PHE A 171 6.71 -10.01 3.94
CA PHE A 171 8.00 -9.82 3.27
C PHE A 171 9.06 -10.76 3.81
N GLN A 172 9.58 -11.62 2.93
CA GLN A 172 10.71 -12.48 3.21
C GLN A 172 12.02 -11.85 2.74
N GLN A 173 11.97 -11.17 1.60
CA GLN A 173 13.15 -10.56 1.00
C GLN A 173 12.76 -9.26 0.24
N VAL A 174 13.62 -8.26 0.30
CA VAL A 174 13.55 -7.03 -0.49
C VAL A 174 14.96 -6.68 -0.98
N CYS A 175 15.11 -6.36 -2.25
CA CYS A 175 16.40 -6.07 -2.88
C CYS A 175 17.45 -7.20 -2.72
N GLY A 176 17.00 -8.44 -2.58
CA GLY A 176 17.87 -9.58 -2.30
C GLY A 176 18.34 -9.68 -0.84
N ILE A 177 17.82 -8.83 0.06
CA ILE A 177 18.15 -8.79 1.50
C ILE A 177 16.99 -9.39 2.28
N GLU A 178 17.28 -10.32 3.18
CA GLU A 178 16.28 -10.91 4.07
C GLU A 178 15.65 -9.88 5.01
N CYS A 179 14.32 -9.94 5.15
CA CYS A 179 13.55 -9.12 6.07
C CYS A 179 13.55 -9.73 7.47
N ALA A 180 14.29 -9.14 8.40
CA ALA A 180 14.34 -9.56 9.78
C ALA A 180 14.24 -8.35 10.73
N PRO A 181 13.13 -8.21 11.46
CA PRO A 181 11.96 -9.08 11.50
C PRO A 181 11.11 -8.99 10.22
N VAL A 182 10.32 -10.04 9.95
CA VAL A 182 9.33 -10.05 8.85
C VAL A 182 8.32 -8.93 9.06
N ALA A 183 8.04 -8.18 8.00
CA ALA A 183 6.99 -7.18 7.98
C ALA A 183 5.73 -7.75 7.29
N GLY A 184 4.56 -7.43 7.83
CA GLY A 184 3.28 -7.70 7.22
C GLY A 184 2.76 -6.46 6.51
N GLU A 185 2.37 -6.61 5.25
CA GLU A 185 1.77 -5.58 4.42
C GLU A 185 0.30 -5.91 4.16
N LEU A 186 -0.54 -4.88 4.13
CA LEU A 186 -1.91 -4.94 3.64
C LEU A 186 -2.09 -3.90 2.55
N THR A 187 -2.61 -4.34 1.40
CA THR A 187 -2.91 -3.47 0.26
C THR A 187 -4.40 -3.58 -0.06
N TYR A 188 -5.16 -2.55 0.25
CA TYR A 188 -6.59 -2.50 -0.02
C TYR A 188 -6.86 -1.83 -1.38
N GLY A 189 -7.70 -2.41 -2.21
CA GLY A 189 -8.25 -1.76 -3.39
C GLY A 189 -9.43 -0.88 -3.01
N LEU A 190 -9.19 0.44 -2.84
CA LEU A 190 -10.19 1.34 -2.26
C LEU A 190 -11.47 1.43 -3.10
N GLU A 191 -11.35 1.50 -4.42
CA GLU A 191 -12.49 1.60 -5.33
C GLU A 191 -13.37 0.36 -5.26
N ARG A 192 -12.77 -0.83 -5.27
CA ARG A 192 -13.52 -2.09 -5.16
C ARG A 192 -14.25 -2.20 -3.83
N LEU A 193 -13.58 -1.88 -2.72
CA LEU A 193 -14.22 -1.85 -1.41
C LEU A 193 -15.36 -0.82 -1.36
N ALA A 194 -15.14 0.37 -1.89
CA ALA A 194 -16.18 1.40 -1.94
C ALA A 194 -17.39 0.97 -2.75
N MET A 195 -17.20 0.25 -3.87
CA MET A 195 -18.31 -0.29 -4.66
C MET A 195 -19.19 -1.23 -3.83
N TYR A 196 -18.58 -2.14 -3.04
CA TYR A 196 -19.35 -3.02 -2.13
C TYR A 196 -20.07 -2.22 -1.06
N VAL A 197 -19.37 -1.31 -0.39
CA VAL A 197 -19.91 -0.56 0.75
C VAL A 197 -21.02 0.41 0.32
N GLN A 198 -20.94 0.97 -0.90
CA GLN A 198 -21.95 1.88 -1.46
C GLN A 198 -23.00 1.16 -2.30
N GLY A 199 -22.83 -0.13 -2.62
CA GLY A 199 -23.77 -0.92 -3.41
C GLY A 199 -23.90 -0.43 -4.87
N VAL A 200 -22.78 -0.12 -5.52
CA VAL A 200 -22.74 0.31 -6.93
C VAL A 200 -21.92 -0.65 -7.78
N ASP A 201 -22.33 -0.84 -9.03
CA ASP A 201 -21.69 -1.76 -9.98
C ASP A 201 -20.66 -1.08 -10.88
N ASN A 202 -20.59 0.24 -10.84
CA ASN A 202 -19.66 1.02 -11.66
C ASN A 202 -18.90 2.00 -10.76
N VAL A 203 -17.58 1.97 -10.84
CA VAL A 203 -16.69 2.82 -10.05
C VAL A 203 -16.97 4.32 -10.23
N TYR A 204 -17.37 4.73 -11.42
CA TYR A 204 -17.66 6.14 -11.72
C TYR A 204 -18.94 6.65 -11.06
N ASP A 205 -19.82 5.75 -10.59
CA ASP A 205 -21.06 6.09 -9.86
C ASP A 205 -20.86 6.25 -8.36
N LEU A 206 -19.67 5.88 -7.84
CA LEU A 206 -19.33 6.07 -6.44
C LEU A 206 -19.57 7.52 -6.00
N ASN A 207 -20.25 7.69 -4.89
CA ASN A 207 -20.38 9.01 -4.26
C ASN A 207 -19.06 9.37 -3.58
N PHE A 208 -18.38 10.38 -4.09
CA PHE A 208 -17.04 10.76 -3.62
C PHE A 208 -17.12 11.53 -2.28
N ASN A 209 -18.02 12.51 -2.20
CA ASN A 209 -18.11 13.43 -1.05
C ASN A 209 -19.28 13.13 -0.08
N GLY A 210 -20.11 12.13 -0.37
CA GLY A 210 -21.25 11.72 0.47
C GLY A 210 -22.42 12.70 0.50
N ARG A 211 -22.42 13.72 -0.37
CA ARG A 211 -23.52 14.68 -0.49
C ARG A 211 -24.60 14.15 -1.44
N ASP A 212 -25.77 14.78 -1.39
CA ASP A 212 -26.91 14.43 -2.23
C ASP A 212 -27.30 15.62 -3.15
N GLY A 213 -28.10 15.33 -4.17
CA GLY A 213 -28.65 16.36 -5.07
C GLY A 213 -27.56 17.11 -5.84
N ALA A 214 -27.68 18.45 -5.88
CA ALA A 214 -26.76 19.30 -6.63
C ALA A 214 -25.32 19.37 -6.08
N ASP A 215 -25.16 19.02 -4.80
CA ASP A 215 -23.84 19.03 -4.14
C ASP A 215 -23.11 17.68 -4.21
N LYS A 216 -23.75 16.66 -4.81
CA LYS A 216 -23.13 15.35 -5.01
C LYS A 216 -21.99 15.46 -6.01
N VAL A 217 -20.83 14.91 -5.63
CA VAL A 217 -19.68 14.71 -6.51
C VAL A 217 -19.43 13.22 -6.61
N THR A 218 -19.40 12.70 -7.82
CA THR A 218 -19.11 11.29 -8.09
C THR A 218 -17.62 11.06 -8.33
N TYR A 219 -17.19 9.81 -8.25
CA TYR A 219 -15.85 9.42 -8.68
C TYR A 219 -15.63 9.75 -10.17
N GLY A 220 -16.66 9.58 -10.98
CA GLY A 220 -16.65 9.96 -12.40
C GLY A 220 -16.41 11.45 -12.63
N ASP A 221 -17.03 12.33 -11.84
CA ASP A 221 -16.81 13.77 -11.93
C ASP A 221 -15.35 14.15 -11.66
N VAL A 222 -14.65 13.36 -10.84
CA VAL A 222 -13.25 13.63 -10.46
C VAL A 222 -12.27 13.01 -11.45
N PHE A 223 -12.48 11.76 -11.91
CA PHE A 223 -11.45 10.98 -12.55
C PHE A 223 -11.76 10.44 -13.95
N LEU A 224 -13.03 10.44 -14.41
CA LEU A 224 -13.38 9.82 -15.70
C LEU A 224 -12.66 10.50 -16.87
N GLN A 225 -12.63 11.83 -16.90
CA GLN A 225 -11.94 12.56 -17.95
C GLN A 225 -10.44 12.24 -17.96
N ALA A 226 -9.81 12.23 -16.79
CA ALA A 226 -8.38 11.90 -16.67
C ALA A 226 -8.11 10.47 -17.17
N GLU A 227 -8.96 9.49 -16.83
CA GLU A 227 -8.83 8.11 -17.30
C GLU A 227 -8.92 8.01 -18.83
N GLN A 228 -9.82 8.76 -19.45
CA GLN A 228 -9.93 8.83 -20.91
C GLN A 228 -8.70 9.46 -21.56
N GLU A 229 -8.24 10.59 -21.02
CA GLU A 229 -7.08 11.31 -21.55
C GLU A 229 -5.78 10.51 -21.39
N TYR A 230 -5.56 9.89 -20.24
CA TYR A 230 -4.40 9.01 -20.01
C TYR A 230 -4.42 7.78 -20.91
N SER A 231 -5.57 7.14 -21.10
CA SER A 231 -5.69 6.00 -22.02
C SER A 231 -5.32 6.41 -23.44
N ARG A 232 -5.83 7.54 -23.92
CA ARG A 232 -5.47 8.07 -25.23
C ARG A 232 -3.99 8.42 -25.33
N HIS A 233 -3.43 9.07 -24.32
CA HIS A 233 -2.00 9.36 -24.30
C HIS A 233 -1.20 8.07 -24.41
N ASN A 234 -1.48 7.07 -23.56
CA ASN A 234 -0.69 5.85 -23.48
C ASN A 234 -0.74 5.02 -24.77
N PHE A 235 -1.92 4.93 -25.42
CA PHE A 235 -2.12 4.01 -26.54
C PHE A 235 -2.08 4.67 -27.91
N GLU A 236 -2.28 5.99 -27.99
CA GLU A 236 -2.39 6.70 -29.27
C GLU A 236 -1.26 7.71 -29.49
N PHE A 237 -0.82 8.42 -28.44
CA PHE A 237 0.05 9.58 -28.58
C PHE A 237 1.43 9.47 -27.93
N ALA A 238 1.68 8.48 -27.09
CA ALA A 238 2.96 8.36 -26.35
C ALA A 238 4.14 8.22 -27.32
N ASN A 239 5.15 9.06 -27.13
CA ASN A 239 6.43 8.94 -27.84
C ASN A 239 7.33 7.92 -27.13
N THR A 240 7.16 6.66 -27.47
CA THR A 240 7.87 5.53 -26.82
C THR A 240 9.37 5.63 -26.92
N ALA A 241 9.92 6.17 -28.02
CA ALA A 241 11.36 6.37 -28.20
C ALA A 241 11.92 7.45 -27.25
N MET A 242 11.13 8.49 -26.98
CA MET A 242 11.49 9.52 -26.00
C MET A 242 11.44 8.96 -24.58
N LEU A 243 10.38 8.23 -24.25
CA LEU A 243 10.23 7.62 -22.92
C LEU A 243 11.34 6.63 -22.61
N LEU A 244 11.75 5.82 -23.60
CA LEU A 244 12.89 4.91 -23.44
C LEU A 244 14.19 5.66 -23.14
N ARG A 245 14.46 6.76 -23.85
CA ARG A 245 15.66 7.59 -23.54
C ARG A 245 15.62 8.18 -22.14
N HIS A 246 14.45 8.67 -21.67
CA HIS A 246 14.32 9.17 -20.30
C HIS A 246 14.60 8.07 -19.26
N PHE A 247 14.16 6.85 -19.54
CA PHE A 247 14.50 5.71 -18.69
C PHE A 247 16.01 5.44 -18.65
N GLU A 248 16.67 5.42 -19.82
CA GLU A 248 18.13 5.21 -19.93
C GLU A 248 18.92 6.31 -19.22
N ASP A 249 18.51 7.58 -19.35
CA ASP A 249 19.13 8.72 -18.68
C ASP A 249 19.00 8.62 -17.16
N ALA A 250 17.79 8.32 -16.65
CA ALA A 250 17.54 8.15 -15.23
C ALA A 250 18.30 6.94 -14.64
N GLU A 251 18.42 5.84 -15.39
CA GLU A 251 19.23 4.69 -14.99
C GLU A 251 20.73 5.05 -14.90
N ALA A 252 21.23 5.82 -15.86
CA ALA A 252 22.62 6.26 -15.87
C ALA A 252 22.93 7.21 -14.69
N GLU A 253 22.06 8.17 -14.41
CA GLU A 253 22.17 9.05 -13.25
C GLU A 253 22.16 8.26 -11.94
N CYS A 254 21.23 7.34 -11.77
CA CYS A 254 21.16 6.49 -10.58
C CYS A 254 22.46 5.69 -10.37
N LYS A 255 23.03 5.11 -11.42
CA LYS A 255 24.31 4.41 -11.34
C LYS A 255 25.44 5.33 -10.89
N ALA A 256 25.53 6.53 -11.49
CA ALA A 256 26.56 7.51 -11.14
C ALA A 256 26.46 7.97 -9.67
N LEU A 257 25.25 8.20 -9.18
CA LEU A 257 25.01 8.57 -7.79
C LEU A 257 25.40 7.46 -6.81
N LEU A 258 25.10 6.21 -7.13
CA LEU A 258 25.50 5.05 -6.30
C LEU A 258 27.03 4.88 -6.27
N GLU A 259 27.71 5.07 -7.41
CA GLU A 259 29.17 5.01 -7.51
C GLU A 259 29.84 6.14 -6.72
N ALA A 260 29.22 7.32 -6.68
CA ALA A 260 29.69 8.45 -5.88
C ALA A 260 29.46 8.26 -4.36
N GLY A 261 28.79 7.18 -3.93
CA GLY A 261 28.46 6.94 -2.53
C GLY A 261 27.50 7.98 -1.97
N ALA A 262 26.66 8.58 -2.83
CA ALA A 262 25.66 9.54 -2.37
C ALA A 262 24.68 8.85 -1.38
N PRO A 263 24.35 9.49 -0.23
CA PRO A 263 23.46 8.89 0.75
C PRO A 263 22.00 8.92 0.25
N PHE A 264 21.56 7.80 -0.32
CA PHE A 264 20.23 7.70 -0.93
C PHE A 264 19.16 7.19 -0.03
N SER A 265 19.50 6.59 1.09
CA SER A 265 18.53 5.80 1.79
C SER A 265 18.71 5.86 3.29
N PRO A 266 17.58 5.85 4.03
CA PRO A 266 17.58 5.51 5.44
C PRO A 266 18.24 4.15 5.75
N LEU A 267 18.57 3.32 4.75
CA LEU A 267 19.24 2.03 4.89
C LEU A 267 20.67 2.13 5.40
N GLU A 268 21.42 3.17 5.05
CA GLU A 268 22.81 3.31 5.51
C GLU A 268 22.93 3.51 7.04
N GLY A 269 21.93 4.12 7.68
CA GLY A 269 21.88 4.26 9.13
C GLY A 269 21.30 3.06 9.89
N GLU A 270 20.69 2.10 9.20
CA GLU A 270 19.95 0.99 9.80
C GLU A 270 20.61 -0.37 9.61
N MET A 271 21.54 -0.52 8.65
CA MET A 271 22.31 -1.76 8.45
C MET A 271 23.68 -1.69 9.12
N PRO A 272 24.07 -2.71 9.91
CA PRO A 272 25.44 -2.80 10.38
C PRO A 272 26.40 -2.89 9.18
N ALA A 273 27.41 -2.03 9.12
CA ALA A 273 28.41 -1.98 8.05
C ALA A 273 29.01 -3.37 7.70
N LYS A 274 29.15 -4.25 8.67
CA LYS A 274 29.61 -5.64 8.50
C LYS A 274 28.70 -6.55 7.67
N ARG A 275 27.38 -6.26 7.53
CA ARG A 275 26.50 -7.03 6.65
C ARG A 275 26.59 -6.57 5.20
N ALA A 276 26.83 -5.29 4.97
CA ALA A 276 27.09 -4.78 3.65
C ALA A 276 28.40 -5.32 3.04
N GLU A 277 29.44 -5.47 3.84
CA GLU A 277 30.72 -6.08 3.44
C GLU A 277 30.62 -7.59 3.18
N GLY A 278 29.82 -8.34 3.98
CA GLY A 278 29.57 -9.77 3.76
C GLY A 278 28.81 -10.10 2.48
N VAL A 279 27.88 -9.24 2.08
CA VAL A 279 27.15 -9.36 0.80
C VAL A 279 28.05 -9.01 -0.40
N ALA A 280 29.09 -8.19 -0.19
CA ALA A 280 30.06 -7.83 -1.24
C ALA A 280 31.07 -8.96 -1.54
N SER A 281 31.29 -9.90 -0.62
CA SER A 281 32.36 -10.91 -0.76
C SER A 281 31.97 -12.21 -1.47
N GLU A 282 30.68 -12.45 -1.73
CA GLU A 282 30.20 -13.70 -2.32
C GLU A 282 29.41 -13.48 -3.64
N GLY A 283 29.98 -13.04 -4.72
CA GLY A 283 29.40 -13.09 -6.08
C GLY A 283 27.92 -12.67 -6.26
N THR A 284 27.16 -12.62 -5.18
CA THR A 284 25.74 -12.17 -5.09
C THR A 284 25.66 -10.64 -5.08
N ALA A 285 26.68 -9.95 -4.62
CA ALA A 285 26.77 -8.49 -4.57
C ALA A 285 26.57 -7.82 -5.93
N SER A 286 27.09 -8.44 -7.01
CA SER A 286 26.93 -7.93 -8.37
C SER A 286 25.46 -7.94 -8.81
N ARG A 287 24.70 -8.98 -8.47
CA ARG A 287 23.25 -9.09 -8.83
C ARG A 287 22.34 -8.24 -7.95
N THR A 288 22.62 -8.18 -6.66
CA THR A 288 21.85 -7.37 -5.70
C THR A 288 22.09 -5.87 -5.94
N SER A 289 23.33 -5.47 -6.17
CA SER A 289 23.70 -4.10 -6.53
C SER A 289 23.05 -3.68 -7.87
N SER A 290 23.02 -4.55 -8.88
CA SER A 290 22.36 -4.24 -10.15
C SER A 290 20.84 -4.10 -10.01
N ARG A 291 20.19 -4.93 -9.19
CA ARG A 291 18.74 -4.88 -8.96
C ARG A 291 18.32 -3.65 -8.15
N LEU A 292 19.09 -3.30 -7.12
CA LEU A 292 18.88 -2.05 -6.38
C LEU A 292 19.07 -0.84 -7.29
N LYS A 293 20.06 -0.89 -8.18
CA LYS A 293 20.32 0.13 -9.19
C LYS A 293 19.15 0.30 -10.16
N THR A 294 18.60 -0.79 -10.67
CA THR A 294 17.43 -0.77 -11.57
C THR A 294 16.19 -0.24 -10.85
N TRP A 295 16.02 -0.59 -9.57
CA TRP A 295 14.87 -0.13 -8.78
C TRP A 295 14.96 1.37 -8.45
N LEU A 296 16.14 1.88 -8.10
CA LEU A 296 16.36 3.31 -7.87
C LEU A 296 16.20 4.12 -9.16
N ALA A 297 16.62 3.57 -10.31
CA ALA A 297 16.35 4.16 -11.62
C ALA A 297 14.86 4.26 -11.93
N LEU A 298 14.07 3.23 -11.58
CA LEU A 298 12.61 3.26 -11.71
C LEU A 298 11.93 4.26 -10.77
N MET A 299 12.55 4.57 -9.63
CA MET A 299 12.05 5.57 -8.68
C MET A 299 12.35 7.01 -9.08
N HIS A 300 13.40 7.24 -9.88
CA HIS A 300 13.71 8.57 -10.40
C HIS A 300 12.94 8.91 -11.69
N TRP A 301 12.11 7.98 -12.16
CA TRP A 301 11.34 8.15 -13.38
C TRP A 301 9.91 8.65 -13.14
N SER A 302 9.68 9.34 -12.04
CA SER A 302 8.44 10.07 -11.74
C SER A 302 8.62 11.57 -11.95
#